data_94990f0d739840ad7f401586b40d35f0
#
_entry.id   94990f0d739840ad7f401586b40d35f0
#
_cell.length_a   1.000
_cell.length_b   1.000
_cell.length_c   1.000
_cell.angle_alpha   90.00
_cell.angle_beta   90.00
_cell.angle_gamma   90.00
#
_symmetry.space_group_name_H-M   'P 1'
#
loop_
_entity.id
_entity.type
_entity.pdbx_description
1 polymer ?
#
loop_
_entity_poly.entity_id
_entity_poly.type
_entity_poly.pdbx_seq_one_letter_code
_entity_poly.pdbx_strand_id
1 'polypeptide(L)'
;MMSRIPFATWTLTAVLATAAALHAQQPPAQAAPAGDIVGVGNFAHIVADMDRAVGFYRDVLGLSVSGTIPFAPNDAVAKFGHTEGGQSRVVVLRVPGLAMGIELIEYKDIERTAQAPRFHDPGAANMALRVRNLDALFPKIAAYPGVRVITAGGKPVTLTTPNGTLHAVFVQDPDGFVVEMIDAPGGAGDPGTAAVLGGSAFEATVRNAEDTARFYNQHFGFAFPLGAAFNDNQQMASTAGAPGASFRQSRTNIPGTTVPFTLIEFKNVERKELSGRTQDPGTTVLQLIVKDVTALTAKLRAAKVPIVTTGGEPVQVSPALKIAIVKDPNNMLLELVERAPR
;
A
#
# COMPACT_ATOMS: atom_id res chain seq x y z
N MET A 1 -16.90 -32.56 49.77
CA MET A 1 -15.76 -32.86 48.92
C MET A 1 -16.21 -32.62 47.46
N MET A 2 -16.11 -31.35 46.98
CA MET A 2 -16.57 -30.95 45.64
C MET A 2 -15.36 -30.71 44.73
N SER A 3 -15.25 -31.57 43.72
CA SER A 3 -14.22 -31.52 42.69
C SER A 3 -14.44 -30.33 41.75
N ARG A 4 -13.45 -29.43 41.63
CA ARG A 4 -13.43 -28.33 40.69
C ARG A 4 -12.82 -28.84 39.38
N ILE A 5 -13.58 -28.76 38.30
CA ILE A 5 -13.13 -28.99 36.92
C ILE A 5 -12.52 -27.68 36.44
N PRO A 6 -11.30 -27.65 35.87
CA PRO A 6 -10.77 -26.41 35.28
C PRO A 6 -11.35 -26.16 33.89
N PHE A 7 -11.94 -24.99 33.71
CA PHE A 7 -12.32 -24.47 32.38
C PHE A 7 -11.05 -24.14 31.61
N ALA A 8 -10.84 -24.81 30.50
CA ALA A 8 -9.83 -24.45 29.50
C ALA A 8 -10.32 -23.23 28.73
N THR A 9 -9.65 -22.11 28.91
CA THR A 9 -9.86 -20.89 28.14
C THR A 9 -9.24 -21.04 26.76
N TRP A 10 -10.05 -21.17 25.74
CA TRP A 10 -9.65 -21.10 24.35
C TRP A 10 -9.41 -19.63 23.99
N THR A 11 -8.17 -19.23 23.78
CA THR A 11 -7.82 -17.91 23.26
C THR A 11 -8.04 -17.89 21.76
N LEU A 12 -9.13 -17.28 21.33
CA LEU A 12 -9.42 -17.01 19.92
C LEU A 12 -8.61 -15.79 19.49
N THR A 13 -7.54 -16.00 18.72
CA THR A 13 -6.67 -14.94 18.21
C THR A 13 -7.31 -14.34 16.95
N ALA A 14 -7.92 -13.17 17.05
CA ALA A 14 -8.48 -12.45 15.91
C ALA A 14 -7.38 -11.68 15.16
N VAL A 15 -7.27 -11.87 13.84
CA VAL A 15 -6.09 -11.56 13.02
C VAL A 15 -6.17 -10.23 12.26
N LEU A 16 -7.29 -9.55 12.23
CA LEU A 16 -7.40 -8.28 11.47
C LEU A 16 -7.59 -7.02 12.32
N ALA A 17 -7.78 -7.16 13.59
CA ALA A 17 -7.64 -6.04 14.53
C ALA A 17 -6.22 -5.46 14.57
N THR A 18 -5.32 -5.93 13.70
CA THR A 18 -3.89 -5.70 13.80
C THR A 18 -3.46 -4.30 13.39
N ALA A 19 -4.21 -3.55 12.60
CA ALA A 19 -3.82 -2.17 12.31
C ALA A 19 -3.94 -1.25 13.55
N ALA A 20 -4.94 -1.47 14.42
CA ALA A 20 -5.13 -0.67 15.63
C ALA A 20 -4.59 -1.33 16.92
N ALA A 21 -4.51 -2.67 16.96
CA ALA A 21 -4.18 -3.41 18.18
C ALA A 21 -2.68 -3.67 18.39
N LEU A 22 -1.86 -3.62 17.34
CA LEU A 22 -0.41 -3.92 17.42
C LEU A 22 0.47 -2.76 17.87
N HIS A 23 -0.10 -1.59 18.18
CA HIS A 23 0.69 -0.50 18.78
C HIS A 23 1.05 -0.73 20.25
N ALA A 24 0.50 -1.75 20.92
CA ALA A 24 0.71 -1.98 22.35
C ALA A 24 1.80 -3.02 22.68
N GLN A 25 2.26 -3.82 21.72
CA GLN A 25 3.33 -4.83 21.96
C GLN A 25 4.20 -5.02 20.72
N GLN A 26 5.01 -4.02 20.36
CA GLN A 26 6.18 -4.28 19.53
C GLN A 26 7.28 -4.87 20.40
N PRO A 27 7.83 -6.05 20.05
CA PRO A 27 9.13 -6.45 20.58
C PRO A 27 10.15 -5.36 20.23
N PRO A 28 11.19 -5.16 21.05
CA PRO A 28 12.25 -4.21 20.70
C PRO A 28 12.75 -4.55 19.31
N ALA A 29 12.80 -3.52 18.45
CA ALA A 29 13.23 -3.64 17.07
C ALA A 29 14.58 -4.34 17.05
N GLN A 30 14.59 -5.60 16.61
CA GLN A 30 15.82 -6.32 16.33
C GLN A 30 16.48 -5.52 15.19
N ALA A 31 17.70 -5.03 15.43
CA ALA A 31 18.44 -4.28 14.43
C ALA A 31 18.47 -5.13 13.16
N ALA A 32 17.74 -4.69 12.14
CA ALA A 32 17.73 -5.37 10.85
C ALA A 32 19.18 -5.45 10.36
N PRO A 33 19.62 -6.55 9.76
CA PRO A 33 20.92 -6.61 9.11
C PRO A 33 21.02 -5.38 8.20
N ALA A 34 22.23 -4.80 8.08
CA ALA A 34 22.48 -3.57 7.30
C ALA A 34 22.09 -3.81 5.83
N GLY A 35 20.80 -3.78 5.54
CA GLY A 35 20.20 -4.02 4.25
C GLY A 35 20.43 -2.83 3.30
N ASP A 36 20.14 -3.06 2.04
CA ASP A 36 20.25 -2.03 1.00
C ASP A 36 19.16 -0.96 1.16
N ILE A 37 18.02 -1.29 1.80
CA ILE A 37 16.90 -0.37 2.05
C ILE A 37 17.14 0.42 3.34
N VAL A 38 16.99 1.74 3.27
CA VAL A 38 17.21 2.67 4.40
C VAL A 38 15.99 3.54 4.69
N GLY A 39 14.90 3.39 3.93
CA GLY A 39 13.71 4.18 4.11
C GLY A 39 12.64 3.90 3.06
N VAL A 40 11.57 4.66 3.14
CA VAL A 40 10.46 4.65 2.20
C VAL A 40 10.26 6.06 1.63
N GLY A 41 9.94 6.13 0.34
CA GLY A 41 9.51 7.36 -0.32
C GLY A 41 7.99 7.50 -0.27
N ASN A 42 7.40 7.88 -1.40
CA ASN A 42 5.95 7.97 -1.51
C ASN A 42 5.37 6.62 -1.97
N PHE A 43 4.08 6.49 -1.77
CA PHE A 43 3.25 5.49 -2.41
C PHE A 43 2.65 6.13 -3.68
N ALA A 44 3.15 5.72 -4.84
CA ALA A 44 2.74 6.32 -6.09
C ALA A 44 1.55 5.56 -6.69
N HIS A 45 0.60 6.32 -7.22
CA HIS A 45 -0.61 5.84 -7.87
C HIS A 45 -0.78 6.52 -9.22
N ILE A 46 -0.89 5.71 -10.28
CA ILE A 46 -1.02 6.20 -11.64
C ILE A 46 -2.50 6.50 -11.92
N VAL A 47 -2.80 7.74 -12.28
CA VAL A 47 -4.17 8.22 -12.45
C VAL A 47 -4.49 8.55 -13.91
N ALA A 48 -5.75 8.37 -14.28
CA ALA A 48 -6.23 8.75 -15.62
C ALA A 48 -6.48 10.25 -15.73
N ASP A 49 -6.89 10.89 -14.63
CA ASP A 49 -7.26 12.30 -14.53
C ASP A 49 -6.79 12.84 -13.18
N MET A 50 -5.76 13.70 -13.20
CA MET A 50 -5.14 14.27 -12.00
C MET A 50 -6.11 15.13 -11.19
N ASP A 51 -6.94 15.95 -11.86
CA ASP A 51 -7.79 16.90 -11.17
C ASP A 51 -8.89 16.17 -10.40
N ARG A 52 -9.43 15.09 -10.99
CA ARG A 52 -10.37 14.19 -10.33
C ARG A 52 -9.72 13.44 -9.16
N ALA A 53 -8.53 12.90 -9.34
CA ALA A 53 -7.83 12.19 -8.26
C ALA A 53 -7.47 13.13 -7.10
N VAL A 54 -6.91 14.32 -7.40
CA VAL A 54 -6.60 15.34 -6.37
C VAL A 54 -7.86 15.78 -5.63
N GLY A 55 -8.98 15.99 -6.34
CA GLY A 55 -10.25 16.33 -5.73
C GLY A 55 -10.69 15.29 -4.68
N PHE A 56 -10.52 14.00 -4.97
CA PHE A 56 -10.83 12.95 -3.99
C PHE A 56 -9.94 13.05 -2.74
N TYR A 57 -8.64 13.06 -2.92
CA TYR A 57 -7.71 13.03 -1.79
C TYR A 57 -7.65 14.35 -1.01
N ARG A 58 -7.71 15.50 -1.70
CA ARG A 58 -7.65 16.81 -1.08
C ARG A 58 -9.00 17.28 -0.53
N ASP A 59 -10.05 17.25 -1.36
CA ASP A 59 -11.31 17.92 -1.03
C ASP A 59 -12.27 17.02 -0.24
N VAL A 60 -12.19 15.69 -0.44
CA VAL A 60 -13.02 14.72 0.30
C VAL A 60 -12.29 14.20 1.52
N LEU A 61 -11.03 13.72 1.37
CA LEU A 61 -10.26 13.15 2.48
C LEU A 61 -9.48 14.21 3.29
N GLY A 62 -9.36 15.44 2.79
CA GLY A 62 -8.69 16.54 3.50
C GLY A 62 -7.16 16.46 3.53
N LEU A 63 -6.53 15.70 2.62
CA LEU A 63 -5.08 15.63 2.55
C LEU A 63 -4.49 16.90 1.94
N SER A 64 -3.36 17.36 2.47
CA SER A 64 -2.70 18.56 1.96
C SER A 64 -1.74 18.24 0.82
N VAL A 65 -1.77 19.04 -0.25
CA VAL A 65 -0.78 18.99 -1.33
C VAL A 65 0.55 19.51 -0.80
N SER A 66 1.62 18.74 -0.96
CA SER A 66 2.98 19.10 -0.50
C SER A 66 3.96 19.38 -1.65
N GLY A 67 3.61 19.00 -2.88
CA GLY A 67 4.43 19.26 -4.05
C GLY A 67 3.69 18.99 -5.34
N THR A 68 4.07 19.71 -6.41
CA THR A 68 3.55 19.53 -7.76
C THR A 68 4.67 19.63 -8.77
N ILE A 69 4.63 18.77 -9.80
CA ILE A 69 5.50 18.83 -10.96
C ILE A 69 4.58 18.86 -12.19
N PRO A 70 4.60 19.93 -13.00
CA PRO A 70 3.76 20.03 -14.18
C PRO A 70 4.25 19.10 -15.30
N PHE A 71 3.42 18.89 -16.31
CA PHE A 71 3.85 18.22 -17.52
C PHE A 71 5.06 18.91 -18.15
N ALA A 72 6.11 18.14 -18.35
CA ALA A 72 7.28 18.58 -19.08
C ALA A 72 7.95 17.35 -19.71
N PRO A 73 8.54 17.48 -20.90
CA PRO A 73 9.44 16.47 -21.43
C PRO A 73 10.62 16.27 -20.48
N ASN A 74 10.91 15.03 -20.14
CA ASN A 74 12.07 14.69 -19.31
C ASN A 74 12.56 13.28 -19.68
N ASP A 75 13.60 13.22 -20.50
CA ASP A 75 14.14 11.96 -21.00
C ASP A 75 14.64 11.03 -19.88
N ALA A 76 15.17 11.60 -18.79
CA ALA A 76 15.61 10.80 -17.66
C ALA A 76 14.41 10.14 -16.94
N VAL A 77 13.34 10.91 -16.73
CA VAL A 77 12.08 10.39 -16.14
C VAL A 77 11.48 9.33 -17.08
N ALA A 78 11.36 9.63 -18.36
CA ALA A 78 10.84 8.69 -19.35
C ALA A 78 11.67 7.39 -19.39
N LYS A 79 12.97 7.49 -19.31
CA LYS A 79 13.89 6.34 -19.35
C LYS A 79 13.77 5.46 -18.08
N PHE A 80 13.72 6.04 -16.87
CA PHE A 80 13.58 5.20 -15.68
C PHE A 80 12.21 4.52 -15.60
N GLY A 81 11.15 5.19 -16.07
CA GLY A 81 9.79 4.67 -16.10
C GLY A 81 9.48 3.74 -17.28
N HIS A 82 10.36 3.64 -18.27
CA HIS A 82 10.11 3.01 -19.57
C HIS A 82 8.89 3.62 -20.26
N THR A 83 8.87 4.96 -20.34
CA THR A 83 7.75 5.77 -20.85
C THR A 83 8.21 6.78 -21.90
N GLU A 84 9.19 6.39 -22.73
CA GLU A 84 9.76 7.24 -23.76
C GLU A 84 8.68 7.74 -24.72
N GLY A 85 8.73 9.03 -25.04
CA GLY A 85 7.71 9.73 -25.83
C GLY A 85 6.55 10.30 -25.00
N GLY A 86 6.37 9.85 -23.75
CA GLY A 86 5.36 10.37 -22.84
C GLY A 86 5.88 11.53 -22.00
N GLN A 87 4.92 12.26 -21.41
CA GLN A 87 5.17 13.27 -20.39
C GLN A 87 4.38 12.89 -19.13
N SER A 88 4.92 13.21 -17.95
CA SER A 88 4.21 13.00 -16.70
C SER A 88 4.00 14.31 -15.95
N ARG A 89 2.90 14.41 -15.20
CA ARG A 89 2.71 15.38 -14.13
C ARG A 89 2.52 14.66 -12.81
N VAL A 90 2.97 15.28 -11.72
CA VAL A 90 2.97 14.66 -10.39
C VAL A 90 2.34 15.62 -9.38
N VAL A 91 1.52 15.07 -8.48
CA VAL A 91 1.05 15.77 -7.28
C VAL A 91 1.30 14.87 -6.08
N VAL A 92 1.97 15.39 -5.07
CA VAL A 92 2.24 14.68 -3.82
C VAL A 92 1.31 15.20 -2.73
N LEU A 93 0.57 14.30 -2.11
CA LEU A 93 -0.28 14.60 -0.96
C LEU A 93 0.33 14.01 0.31
N ARG A 94 0.29 14.80 1.37
CA ARG A 94 0.84 14.41 2.66
C ARG A 94 -0.18 13.63 3.48
N VAL A 95 0.22 12.45 3.95
CA VAL A 95 -0.56 11.68 4.93
C VAL A 95 -0.09 12.09 6.34
N PRO A 96 -0.99 12.60 7.20
CA PRO A 96 -0.61 13.03 8.54
C PRO A 96 0.11 11.92 9.33
N GLY A 97 1.18 12.27 10.03
CA GLY A 97 1.92 11.34 10.89
C GLY A 97 2.73 10.25 10.17
N LEU A 98 2.76 10.22 8.84
CA LEU A 98 3.63 9.35 8.06
C LEU A 98 4.77 10.11 7.40
N ALA A 99 5.94 9.45 7.30
CA ALA A 99 7.01 9.90 6.43
C ALA A 99 6.69 9.71 4.93
N MET A 100 5.76 8.80 4.63
CA MET A 100 5.30 8.47 3.28
C MET A 100 4.06 9.30 2.91
N GLY A 101 4.04 9.84 1.69
CA GLY A 101 2.88 10.49 1.09
C GLY A 101 2.22 9.63 0.02
N ILE A 102 1.12 10.13 -0.53
CA ILE A 102 0.50 9.61 -1.75
C ILE A 102 1.01 10.46 -2.91
N GLU A 103 1.60 9.83 -3.90
CA GLU A 103 2.08 10.48 -5.12
C GLU A 103 1.18 10.09 -6.27
N LEU A 104 0.42 11.05 -6.79
CA LEU A 104 -0.42 10.87 -7.96
C LEU A 104 0.39 11.20 -9.21
N ILE A 105 0.41 10.31 -10.19
CA ILE A 105 1.14 10.49 -11.44
C ILE A 105 0.18 10.32 -12.61
N GLU A 106 0.10 11.31 -13.48
CA GLU A 106 -0.64 11.23 -14.73
C GLU A 106 0.33 11.32 -15.90
N TYR A 107 0.13 10.44 -16.89
CA TYR A 107 0.88 10.44 -18.13
C TYR A 107 0.02 10.95 -19.30
N LYS A 108 0.65 11.59 -20.28
CA LYS A 108 0.07 11.95 -21.57
C LYS A 108 1.07 11.67 -22.71
N ASP A 109 0.59 11.76 -23.94
CA ASP A 109 1.37 11.54 -25.18
C ASP A 109 1.98 10.14 -25.29
N ILE A 110 1.41 9.17 -24.58
CA ILE A 110 1.76 7.75 -24.60
C ILE A 110 0.51 6.90 -24.43
N GLU A 111 0.49 5.72 -25.06
CA GLU A 111 -0.61 4.77 -24.90
C GLU A 111 -0.73 4.30 -23.46
N ARG A 112 -1.94 4.34 -22.90
CA ARG A 112 -2.27 3.91 -21.55
C ARG A 112 -3.43 2.92 -21.56
N THR A 113 -3.36 1.90 -20.74
CA THR A 113 -4.43 0.92 -20.54
C THR A 113 -4.81 0.88 -19.09
N ALA A 114 -6.02 1.36 -18.75
CA ALA A 114 -6.47 1.38 -17.36
C ALA A 114 -6.53 -0.04 -16.79
N GLN A 115 -5.97 -0.21 -15.61
CA GLN A 115 -6.13 -1.40 -14.80
C GLN A 115 -7.41 -1.27 -13.98
N ALA A 116 -8.05 -2.39 -13.69
CA ALA A 116 -9.24 -2.42 -12.83
C ALA A 116 -9.01 -3.45 -11.70
N PRO A 117 -8.08 -3.17 -10.77
CA PRO A 117 -7.73 -4.12 -9.73
C PRO A 117 -8.90 -4.39 -8.80
N ARG A 118 -9.14 -5.65 -8.45
CA ARG A 118 -9.91 -6.00 -7.25
C ARG A 118 -8.91 -6.15 -6.10
N PHE A 119 -9.31 -5.86 -4.89
CA PHE A 119 -8.35 -5.93 -3.76
C PHE A 119 -7.71 -7.31 -3.58
N HIS A 120 -8.42 -8.38 -3.94
CA HIS A 120 -7.92 -9.77 -3.86
C HIS A 120 -7.11 -10.23 -5.07
N ASP A 121 -6.88 -9.36 -6.07
CA ASP A 121 -6.05 -9.67 -7.24
C ASP A 121 -4.55 -9.51 -6.90
N PRO A 122 -3.68 -10.48 -7.23
CA PRO A 122 -2.24 -10.32 -7.04
C PRO A 122 -1.67 -9.13 -7.80
N GLY A 123 -0.90 -8.29 -7.10
CA GLY A 123 -0.40 -7.01 -7.59
C GLY A 123 -1.26 -5.82 -7.22
N ALA A 124 -2.48 -6.03 -6.67
CA ALA A 124 -3.24 -4.95 -6.06
C ALA A 124 -2.59 -4.50 -4.75
N ALA A 125 -2.67 -3.21 -4.49
CA ALA A 125 -2.18 -2.63 -3.25
C ALA A 125 -3.21 -1.67 -2.65
N ASN A 126 -3.12 -1.43 -1.35
CA ASN A 126 -3.93 -0.44 -0.68
C ASN A 126 -3.13 0.33 0.38
N MET A 127 -3.65 1.47 0.73
CA MET A 127 -3.23 2.22 1.90
C MET A 127 -4.35 2.22 2.94
N ALA A 128 -4.02 1.79 4.13
CA ALA A 128 -4.92 1.89 5.27
C ALA A 128 -4.77 3.28 5.92
N LEU A 129 -5.84 4.04 5.97
CA LEU A 129 -5.92 5.36 6.58
C LEU A 129 -6.70 5.30 7.89
N ARG A 130 -6.13 5.87 8.94
CA ARG A 130 -6.87 6.12 10.17
C ARG A 130 -7.69 7.39 10.00
N VAL A 131 -8.97 7.29 10.27
CA VAL A 131 -9.90 8.41 10.17
C VAL A 131 -10.60 8.64 11.52
N ARG A 132 -11.21 9.78 11.67
CA ARG A 132 -12.11 10.12 12.74
C ARG A 132 -13.49 10.41 12.16
N ASN A 133 -14.53 9.91 12.83
CA ASN A 133 -15.93 10.09 12.46
C ASN A 133 -16.21 9.61 11.02
N LEU A 134 -15.90 8.32 10.79
CA LEU A 134 -16.11 7.69 9.49
C LEU A 134 -17.56 7.81 8.99
N ASP A 135 -18.52 7.74 9.89
CA ASP A 135 -19.95 7.85 9.55
C ASP A 135 -20.30 9.23 8.95
N ALA A 136 -19.65 10.30 9.39
CA ALA A 136 -19.82 11.63 8.80
C ALA A 136 -19.00 11.82 7.53
N LEU A 137 -17.87 11.12 7.38
CA LEU A 137 -17.00 11.19 6.20
C LEU A 137 -17.52 10.34 5.04
N PHE A 138 -18.07 9.18 5.33
CA PHE A 138 -18.45 8.17 4.34
C PHE A 138 -19.46 8.67 3.27
N PRO A 139 -20.52 9.42 3.59
CA PRO A 139 -21.44 9.94 2.58
C PRO A 139 -20.74 10.79 1.51
N LYS A 140 -19.73 11.58 1.88
CA LYS A 140 -18.94 12.39 0.94
C LYS A 140 -18.06 11.51 0.06
N ILE A 141 -17.47 10.46 0.64
CA ILE A 141 -16.66 9.48 -0.08
C ILE A 141 -17.51 8.73 -1.10
N ALA A 142 -18.62 8.16 -0.65
CA ALA A 142 -19.49 7.34 -1.50
C ALA A 142 -20.17 8.13 -2.63
N ALA A 143 -20.37 9.44 -2.43
CA ALA A 143 -20.95 10.32 -3.44
C ALA A 143 -19.92 10.86 -4.46
N TYR A 144 -18.61 10.65 -4.24
CA TYR A 144 -17.60 11.21 -5.13
C TYR A 144 -17.56 10.45 -6.47
N PRO A 145 -17.56 11.16 -7.63
CA PRO A 145 -17.61 10.53 -8.94
C PRO A 145 -16.46 9.56 -9.18
N GLY A 146 -16.79 8.33 -9.55
CA GLY A 146 -15.82 7.27 -9.83
C GLY A 146 -15.41 6.44 -8.61
N VAL A 147 -15.73 6.85 -7.38
CA VAL A 147 -15.50 6.04 -6.18
C VAL A 147 -16.45 4.84 -6.15
N ARG A 148 -15.92 3.69 -5.77
CA ARG A 148 -16.69 2.47 -5.59
C ARG A 148 -16.46 1.89 -4.21
N VAL A 149 -17.54 1.68 -3.44
CA VAL A 149 -17.47 0.97 -2.16
C VAL A 149 -17.35 -0.52 -2.45
N ILE A 150 -16.26 -1.16 -1.98
CA ILE A 150 -16.00 -2.59 -2.19
C ILE A 150 -16.39 -3.44 -0.98
N THR A 151 -16.49 -2.83 0.20
CA THR A 151 -17.03 -3.50 1.39
C THR A 151 -18.44 -4.04 1.11
N ALA A 152 -18.66 -5.31 1.39
CA ALA A 152 -19.96 -5.97 1.19
C ALA A 152 -21.06 -5.23 1.97
N GLY A 153 -22.20 -5.02 1.30
CA GLY A 153 -23.29 -4.22 1.83
C GLY A 153 -23.18 -2.71 1.55
N GLY A 154 -22.10 -2.26 0.89
CA GLY A 154 -21.94 -0.89 0.37
C GLY A 154 -21.84 0.20 1.45
N LYS A 155 -21.42 -0.14 2.66
CA LYS A 155 -21.32 0.80 3.79
C LYS A 155 -20.24 0.38 4.79
N PRO A 156 -19.79 1.28 5.70
CA PRO A 156 -18.90 0.92 6.78
C PRO A 156 -19.48 -0.21 7.66
N VAL A 157 -18.60 -1.07 8.15
CA VAL A 157 -18.93 -2.17 9.04
C VAL A 157 -18.26 -1.99 10.40
N THR A 158 -18.92 -2.48 11.45
CA THR A 158 -18.34 -2.54 12.80
C THR A 158 -17.60 -3.86 12.96
N LEU A 159 -16.33 -3.79 13.29
CA LEU A 159 -15.48 -4.93 13.58
C LEU A 159 -15.18 -4.98 15.06
N THR A 160 -15.43 -6.15 15.69
CA THR A 160 -15.06 -6.38 17.09
C THR A 160 -13.66 -6.95 17.15
N THR A 161 -12.81 -6.35 17.97
CA THR A 161 -11.42 -6.73 18.15
C THR A 161 -11.13 -6.94 19.64
N PRO A 162 -10.04 -7.61 20.01
CA PRO A 162 -9.66 -7.74 21.43
C PRO A 162 -9.48 -6.39 22.15
N ASN A 163 -9.20 -5.31 21.39
CA ASN A 163 -8.95 -3.96 21.93
C ASN A 163 -10.15 -3.02 21.79
N GLY A 164 -11.33 -3.53 21.47
CA GLY A 164 -12.55 -2.76 21.29
C GLY A 164 -13.15 -2.90 19.90
N THR A 165 -14.12 -2.05 19.60
CA THR A 165 -14.75 -2.00 18.29
C THR A 165 -14.09 -0.93 17.41
N LEU A 166 -14.06 -1.18 16.11
CA LEU A 166 -13.68 -0.18 15.11
C LEU A 166 -14.69 -0.19 13.97
N HIS A 167 -14.81 0.93 13.26
CA HIS A 167 -15.57 1.01 12.02
C HIS A 167 -14.57 0.99 10.86
N ALA A 168 -14.85 0.21 9.81
CA ALA A 168 -13.99 0.12 8.65
C ALA A 168 -14.78 0.08 7.36
N VAL A 169 -14.19 0.62 6.30
CA VAL A 169 -14.69 0.52 4.93
C VAL A 169 -13.53 0.47 3.96
N PHE A 170 -13.67 -0.35 2.93
CA PHE A 170 -12.79 -0.35 1.77
C PHE A 170 -13.52 0.29 0.59
N VAL A 171 -12.85 1.22 -0.06
CA VAL A 171 -13.33 1.84 -1.29
C VAL A 171 -12.25 1.76 -2.35
N GLN A 172 -12.64 1.86 -3.61
CA GLN A 172 -11.74 2.20 -4.69
C GLN A 172 -11.89 3.68 -5.00
N ASP A 173 -10.77 4.36 -5.13
CA ASP A 173 -10.74 5.72 -5.63
C ASP A 173 -11.17 5.79 -7.12
N PRO A 174 -11.27 6.97 -7.73
CA PRO A 174 -11.70 7.10 -9.13
C PRO A 174 -10.87 6.33 -10.16
N ASP A 175 -9.65 5.95 -9.83
CA ASP A 175 -8.74 5.23 -10.72
C ASP A 175 -8.54 3.75 -10.31
N GLY A 176 -9.31 3.29 -9.31
CA GLY A 176 -9.36 1.89 -8.88
C GLY A 176 -8.37 1.53 -7.78
N PHE A 177 -7.59 2.49 -7.27
CA PHE A 177 -6.73 2.23 -6.11
C PHE A 177 -7.57 1.99 -4.86
N VAL A 178 -7.20 0.98 -4.07
CA VAL A 178 -7.94 0.61 -2.87
C VAL A 178 -7.48 1.45 -1.68
N VAL A 179 -8.43 2.07 -1.00
CA VAL A 179 -8.22 2.80 0.25
C VAL A 179 -9.05 2.15 1.33
N GLU A 180 -8.38 1.67 2.37
CA GLU A 180 -9.03 1.24 3.60
C GLU A 180 -9.12 2.41 4.56
N MET A 181 -10.28 2.64 5.14
CA MET A 181 -10.48 3.64 6.18
C MET A 181 -10.89 2.96 7.47
N ILE A 182 -10.19 3.29 8.54
CA ILE A 182 -10.37 2.70 9.87
C ILE A 182 -10.64 3.82 10.87
N ASP A 183 -11.81 3.80 11.48
CA ASP A 183 -12.20 4.66 12.60
C ASP A 183 -12.17 3.82 13.88
N ALA A 184 -11.19 4.08 14.74
CA ALA A 184 -11.04 3.40 16.02
C ALA A 184 -11.39 4.37 17.17
N PRO A 185 -12.03 3.89 18.25
CA PRO A 185 -12.32 4.72 19.41
C PRO A 185 -11.07 5.41 19.96
N GLY A 186 -11.20 6.66 20.37
CA GLY A 186 -10.12 7.41 21.01
C GLY A 186 -9.19 8.17 20.06
N GLY A 187 -9.56 8.34 18.80
CA GLY A 187 -8.86 9.26 17.88
C GLY A 187 -8.77 10.68 18.46
N ALA A 188 -7.57 11.29 18.45
CA ALA A 188 -7.36 12.64 19.01
C ALA A 188 -8.15 13.71 18.24
N GLY A 189 -8.68 14.71 18.95
CA GLY A 189 -9.38 15.88 18.41
C GLY A 189 -10.89 15.87 18.64
N ASP A 190 -11.59 16.87 18.07
CA ASP A 190 -13.03 17.02 18.21
C ASP A 190 -13.78 15.84 17.54
N PRO A 191 -14.55 15.03 18.30
CA PRO A 191 -15.29 13.88 17.74
C PRO A 191 -16.32 14.27 16.67
N GLY A 192 -16.80 15.51 16.66
CA GLY A 192 -17.74 16.02 15.65
C GLY A 192 -17.13 16.29 14.29
N THR A 193 -15.81 16.40 14.20
CA THR A 193 -15.10 16.73 12.96
C THR A 193 -14.55 15.49 12.28
N ALA A 194 -15.02 15.18 11.07
CA ALA A 194 -14.47 14.11 10.25
C ALA A 194 -13.10 14.51 9.71
N ALA A 195 -12.10 13.63 9.85
CA ALA A 195 -10.75 13.90 9.38
C ALA A 195 -9.93 12.62 9.19
N VAL A 196 -9.00 12.65 8.23
CA VAL A 196 -7.90 11.66 8.16
C VAL A 196 -6.86 12.04 9.20
N LEU A 197 -6.58 11.13 10.11
CA LEU A 197 -5.64 11.31 11.24
C LEU A 197 -4.23 10.80 10.90
N GLY A 198 -4.11 9.91 9.94
CA GLY A 198 -2.83 9.33 9.54
C GLY A 198 -2.97 8.06 8.72
N GLY A 199 -1.85 7.53 8.28
CA GLY A 199 -1.79 6.19 7.71
C GLY A 199 -1.53 5.15 8.77
N SER A 200 -1.96 3.91 8.53
CA SER A 200 -1.69 2.79 9.44
C SER A 200 -0.83 1.70 8.81
N ALA A 201 -0.96 1.44 7.51
CA ALA A 201 -0.18 0.43 6.81
C ALA A 201 -0.20 0.65 5.30
N PHE A 202 0.83 0.16 4.62
CA PHE A 202 0.81 -0.20 3.21
C PHE A 202 0.58 -1.70 3.10
N GLU A 203 -0.27 -2.13 2.17
CA GLU A 203 -0.60 -3.53 2.00
C GLU A 203 -0.57 -3.90 0.52
N ALA A 204 -0.13 -5.12 0.21
CA ALA A 204 -0.13 -5.65 -1.14
C ALA A 204 -0.75 -7.05 -1.16
N THR A 205 -1.66 -7.27 -2.08
CA THR A 205 -2.19 -8.59 -2.36
C THR A 205 -1.23 -9.36 -3.25
N VAL A 206 -0.93 -10.58 -2.86
CA VAL A 206 0.10 -11.40 -3.47
C VAL A 206 -0.43 -12.77 -3.88
N ARG A 207 0.21 -13.39 -4.87
CA ARG A 207 -0.13 -14.73 -5.34
C ARG A 207 0.11 -15.78 -4.26
N ASN A 208 1.26 -15.69 -3.63
CA ASN A 208 1.70 -16.53 -2.52
C ASN A 208 2.46 -15.68 -1.51
N ALA A 209 1.94 -15.58 -0.28
CA ALA A 209 2.51 -14.72 0.75
C ALA A 209 3.89 -15.21 1.20
N GLU A 210 4.12 -16.53 1.24
CA GLU A 210 5.39 -17.08 1.69
C GLU A 210 6.51 -16.89 0.67
N ASP A 211 6.24 -17.14 -0.61
CA ASP A 211 7.22 -16.95 -1.68
C ASP A 211 7.56 -15.47 -1.83
N THR A 212 6.55 -14.60 -1.74
CA THR A 212 6.76 -13.15 -1.77
C THR A 212 7.55 -12.65 -0.56
N ALA A 213 7.24 -13.16 0.64
CA ALA A 213 8.00 -12.85 1.85
C ALA A 213 9.48 -13.25 1.72
N ARG A 214 9.77 -14.46 1.20
CA ARG A 214 11.14 -14.92 0.93
C ARG A 214 11.86 -13.98 -0.06
N PHE A 215 11.17 -13.56 -1.12
CA PHE A 215 11.72 -12.62 -2.09
C PHE A 215 12.12 -11.28 -1.46
N TYR A 216 11.22 -10.66 -0.67
CA TYR A 216 11.54 -9.41 0.01
C TYR A 216 12.63 -9.56 1.07
N ASN A 217 12.59 -10.66 1.85
CA ASN A 217 13.60 -10.95 2.86
C ASN A 217 14.99 -11.12 2.23
N GLN A 218 15.08 -11.87 1.14
CA GLN A 218 16.34 -12.20 0.47
C GLN A 218 16.95 -11.02 -0.28
N HIS A 219 16.11 -10.25 -0.99
CA HIS A 219 16.60 -9.24 -1.93
C HIS A 219 16.62 -7.82 -1.38
N PHE A 220 15.75 -7.53 -0.41
CA PHE A 220 15.57 -6.17 0.11
C PHE A 220 15.79 -6.07 1.63
N GLY A 221 16.14 -7.15 2.32
CA GLY A 221 16.43 -7.14 3.75
C GLY A 221 15.21 -6.90 4.64
N PHE A 222 14.01 -7.21 4.16
CA PHE A 222 12.83 -7.26 5.01
C PHE A 222 12.91 -8.42 6.01
N ALA A 223 12.02 -8.45 6.99
CA ALA A 223 11.91 -9.51 7.99
C ALA A 223 10.47 -10.05 8.08
N PHE A 224 9.88 -10.35 6.93
CA PHE A 224 8.54 -10.95 6.89
C PHE A 224 8.55 -12.30 7.57
N PRO A 225 7.63 -12.56 8.54
CA PRO A 225 7.40 -13.89 9.08
C PRO A 225 6.95 -14.88 7.99
N LEU A 226 7.39 -16.13 8.10
CA LEU A 226 6.97 -17.21 7.22
C LEU A 226 5.97 -18.12 7.95
N GLY A 227 5.21 -18.92 7.18
CA GLY A 227 4.32 -19.94 7.75
C GLY A 227 3.00 -19.42 8.31
N ALA A 228 2.56 -18.22 7.90
CA ALA A 228 1.24 -17.71 8.29
C ALA A 228 0.11 -18.63 7.84
N ALA A 229 -0.77 -19.01 8.78
CA ALA A 229 -1.94 -19.84 8.49
C ALA A 229 -3.06 -19.03 7.81
N PHE A 230 -3.88 -19.71 7.01
CA PHE A 230 -5.10 -19.11 6.46
C PHE A 230 -6.16 -18.92 7.54
N ASN A 231 -6.86 -17.81 7.45
CA ASN A 231 -7.96 -17.42 8.31
C ASN A 231 -9.25 -17.36 7.49
N ASP A 232 -10.33 -17.93 8.03
CA ASP A 232 -11.64 -18.03 7.39
C ASP A 232 -12.64 -16.99 7.98
N ASN A 233 -12.18 -15.90 8.56
CA ASN A 233 -13.02 -14.84 9.11
C ASN A 233 -13.81 -14.14 8.00
N GLN A 234 -15.07 -14.53 7.83
CA GLN A 234 -15.95 -14.04 6.77
C GLN A 234 -16.35 -12.57 6.93
N GLN A 235 -16.38 -12.05 8.15
CA GLN A 235 -16.63 -10.61 8.34
C GLN A 235 -15.51 -9.80 7.72
N MET A 236 -14.28 -10.21 7.92
CA MET A 236 -13.10 -9.55 7.36
C MET A 236 -13.01 -9.72 5.85
N ALA A 237 -13.18 -10.94 5.34
CA ALA A 237 -13.20 -11.21 3.91
C ALA A 237 -14.28 -10.37 3.19
N SER A 238 -15.47 -10.27 3.76
CA SER A 238 -16.57 -9.45 3.23
C SER A 238 -16.26 -7.95 3.31
N THR A 239 -15.60 -7.49 4.39
CA THR A 239 -15.15 -6.09 4.51
C THR A 239 -14.15 -5.74 3.41
N ALA A 240 -13.24 -6.65 3.09
CA ALA A 240 -12.26 -6.52 2.01
C ALA A 240 -12.84 -6.76 0.61
N GLY A 241 -14.16 -6.92 0.46
CA GLY A 241 -14.82 -7.15 -0.83
C GLY A 241 -14.59 -8.53 -1.42
N ALA A 242 -14.21 -9.53 -0.61
CA ALA A 242 -13.94 -10.90 -1.02
C ALA A 242 -14.77 -11.94 -0.19
N PRO A 243 -16.11 -11.83 -0.17
CA PRO A 243 -16.93 -12.76 0.59
C PRO A 243 -16.67 -14.20 0.15
N GLY A 244 -16.60 -15.14 1.10
CA GLY A 244 -16.28 -16.54 0.87
C GLY A 244 -14.78 -16.84 0.79
N ALA A 245 -13.93 -15.85 0.69
CA ALA A 245 -12.48 -16.05 0.69
C ALA A 245 -11.95 -16.44 2.08
N SER A 246 -10.87 -17.21 2.06
CA SER A 246 -9.92 -17.29 3.18
C SER A 246 -8.71 -16.43 2.83
N PHE A 247 -8.01 -15.93 3.84
CA PHE A 247 -6.82 -15.11 3.61
C PHE A 247 -5.74 -15.40 4.65
N ARG A 248 -4.50 -15.12 4.29
CA ARG A 248 -3.38 -15.09 5.25
C ARG A 248 -2.57 -13.82 5.05
N GLN A 249 -1.89 -13.41 6.12
CA GLN A 249 -1.12 -12.17 6.14
C GLN A 249 0.28 -12.43 6.69
N SER A 250 1.26 -11.76 6.10
CA SER A 250 2.59 -11.63 6.66
C SER A 250 2.94 -10.16 6.73
N ARG A 251 3.37 -9.67 7.89
CA ARG A 251 3.57 -8.24 8.16
C ARG A 251 4.93 -7.98 8.78
N THR A 252 5.59 -6.93 8.32
CA THR A 252 6.80 -6.37 8.91
C THR A 252 6.83 -4.86 8.67
N ASN A 253 7.81 -4.16 9.23
CA ASN A 253 8.05 -2.77 8.84
C ASN A 253 8.97 -2.71 7.61
N ILE A 254 8.79 -1.68 6.78
CA ILE A 254 9.76 -1.37 5.72
C ILE A 254 11.10 -1.06 6.40
N PRO A 255 12.22 -1.68 5.98
CA PRO A 255 13.52 -1.48 6.63
C PRO A 255 13.90 0.00 6.76
N GLY A 256 14.42 0.37 7.93
CA GLY A 256 14.77 1.77 8.25
C GLY A 256 13.58 2.68 8.57
N THR A 257 12.36 2.13 8.73
CA THR A 257 11.15 2.91 9.02
C THR A 257 10.27 2.25 10.08
N THR A 258 9.24 2.99 10.52
CA THR A 258 8.12 2.46 11.32
C THR A 258 6.87 2.21 10.48
N VAL A 259 6.96 2.30 9.16
CA VAL A 259 5.83 2.08 8.24
C VAL A 259 5.61 0.59 8.06
N PRO A 260 4.46 0.05 8.47
CA PRO A 260 4.16 -1.35 8.26
C PRO A 260 3.89 -1.66 6.79
N PHE A 261 4.38 -2.82 6.36
CA PHE A 261 4.04 -3.42 5.09
C PHE A 261 3.45 -4.82 5.32
N THR A 262 2.26 -5.05 4.77
CA THR A 262 1.54 -6.33 4.89
C THR A 262 1.42 -6.99 3.52
N LEU A 263 1.80 -8.24 3.42
CA LEU A 263 1.50 -9.12 2.30
C LEU A 263 0.22 -9.89 2.62
N ILE A 264 -0.76 -9.86 1.70
CA ILE A 264 -2.05 -10.52 1.88
C ILE A 264 -2.24 -11.52 0.74
N GLU A 265 -2.51 -12.78 1.08
CA GLU A 265 -2.89 -13.80 0.11
C GLU A 265 -4.32 -14.23 0.35
N PHE A 266 -5.14 -14.20 -0.71
CA PHE A 266 -6.51 -14.74 -0.70
C PHE A 266 -6.55 -16.10 -1.39
N LYS A 267 -7.45 -17.00 -0.94
CA LYS A 267 -7.85 -18.23 -1.62
C LYS A 267 -9.37 -18.38 -1.56
N ASN A 268 -9.90 -19.36 -2.33
CA ASN A 268 -11.34 -19.62 -2.46
C ASN A 268 -12.11 -18.43 -3.06
N VAL A 269 -11.43 -17.59 -3.85
CA VAL A 269 -11.99 -16.50 -4.65
C VAL A 269 -11.23 -16.44 -5.97
N GLU A 270 -11.92 -16.08 -7.04
CA GLU A 270 -11.29 -15.86 -8.34
C GLU A 270 -10.34 -14.66 -8.26
N ARG A 271 -9.10 -14.84 -8.72
CA ARG A 271 -8.06 -13.80 -8.73
C ARG A 271 -7.49 -13.65 -10.13
N LYS A 272 -7.30 -12.41 -10.56
CA LYS A 272 -6.64 -12.04 -11.81
C LYS A 272 -5.32 -11.34 -11.50
N GLU A 273 -4.23 -11.80 -12.10
CA GLU A 273 -2.94 -11.12 -11.95
C GLU A 273 -2.97 -9.77 -12.66
N LEU A 274 -2.47 -8.76 -12.00
CA LEU A 274 -2.27 -7.44 -12.57
C LEU A 274 -0.92 -7.40 -13.30
N SER A 275 -0.87 -6.67 -14.41
CA SER A 275 0.34 -6.55 -15.23
C SER A 275 0.54 -5.14 -15.78
N GLY A 276 0.11 -4.12 -15.03
CA GLY A 276 0.19 -2.72 -15.44
C GLY A 276 1.61 -2.28 -15.77
N ARG A 277 1.70 -1.38 -16.76
CA ARG A 277 2.92 -0.64 -17.08
C ARG A 277 2.99 0.61 -16.20
N THR A 278 4.13 1.26 -16.16
CA THR A 278 4.35 2.46 -15.34
C THR A 278 3.37 3.61 -15.67
N GLN A 279 2.88 3.69 -16.92
CA GLN A 279 1.95 4.74 -17.34
C GLN A 279 0.46 4.35 -17.28
N ASP A 280 0.14 3.10 -16.96
CA ASP A 280 -1.24 2.60 -16.99
C ASP A 280 -2.01 3.04 -15.73
N PRO A 281 -3.15 3.76 -15.85
CA PRO A 281 -3.96 4.13 -14.70
C PRO A 281 -4.41 2.92 -13.89
N GLY A 282 -4.40 3.04 -12.57
CA GLY A 282 -4.67 1.94 -11.62
C GLY A 282 -3.41 1.13 -11.24
N THR A 283 -2.27 1.40 -11.87
CA THR A 283 -0.98 0.83 -11.44
C THR A 283 -0.45 1.56 -10.21
N THR A 284 0.22 0.82 -9.33
CA THR A 284 0.84 1.36 -8.11
C THR A 284 2.33 1.12 -8.08
N VAL A 285 3.05 2.02 -7.45
CA VAL A 285 4.51 1.96 -7.29
C VAL A 285 4.86 2.22 -5.82
N LEU A 286 5.61 1.33 -5.20
CA LEU A 286 6.18 1.57 -3.87
C LEU A 286 7.60 2.10 -4.03
N GLN A 287 7.87 3.31 -3.51
CA GLN A 287 9.20 3.90 -3.52
C GLN A 287 9.99 3.43 -2.29
N LEU A 288 11.13 2.78 -2.52
CA LEU A 288 12.07 2.36 -1.48
C LEU A 288 13.35 3.19 -1.57
N ILE A 289 13.72 3.85 -0.48
CA ILE A 289 14.98 4.59 -0.41
C ILE A 289 16.11 3.61 -0.16
N VAL A 290 17.12 3.62 -1.04
CA VAL A 290 18.22 2.68 -1.05
C VAL A 290 19.58 3.37 -0.85
N LYS A 291 20.56 2.64 -0.35
CA LYS A 291 21.93 3.15 -0.16
C LYS A 291 22.68 3.34 -1.49
N ASP A 292 22.59 2.33 -2.34
CA ASP A 292 23.28 2.26 -3.64
C ASP A 292 22.34 1.55 -4.62
N VAL A 293 21.70 2.33 -5.47
CA VAL A 293 20.76 1.79 -6.47
C VAL A 293 21.49 1.01 -7.56
N THR A 294 22.74 1.35 -7.84
CA THR A 294 23.53 0.66 -8.89
C THR A 294 23.91 -0.73 -8.43
N ALA A 295 24.45 -0.86 -7.22
CA ALA A 295 24.81 -2.16 -6.66
C ALA A 295 23.57 -3.05 -6.46
N LEU A 296 22.46 -2.48 -5.93
CA LEU A 296 21.22 -3.23 -5.73
C LEU A 296 20.63 -3.69 -7.07
N THR A 297 20.57 -2.83 -8.09
CA THR A 297 20.07 -3.20 -9.43
C THR A 297 20.90 -4.30 -10.07
N ALA A 298 22.24 -4.25 -9.93
CA ALA A 298 23.12 -5.32 -10.43
C ALA A 298 22.85 -6.66 -9.72
N LYS A 299 22.66 -6.65 -8.39
CA LYS A 299 22.27 -7.82 -7.58
C LYS A 299 20.92 -8.40 -8.02
N LEU A 300 19.92 -7.55 -8.22
CA LEU A 300 18.59 -7.96 -8.65
C LEU A 300 18.62 -8.54 -10.06
N ARG A 301 19.41 -7.95 -10.98
CA ARG A 301 19.61 -8.48 -12.33
C ARG A 301 20.26 -9.87 -12.30
N ALA A 302 21.29 -10.07 -11.49
CA ALA A 302 21.94 -11.37 -11.32
C ALA A 302 20.96 -12.42 -10.79
N ALA A 303 19.98 -12.01 -9.96
CA ALA A 303 18.87 -12.83 -9.47
C ALA A 303 17.71 -12.97 -10.47
N LYS A 304 17.84 -12.42 -11.70
CA LYS A 304 16.81 -12.43 -12.76
C LYS A 304 15.50 -11.71 -12.36
N VAL A 305 15.56 -10.75 -11.45
CA VAL A 305 14.41 -9.88 -11.13
C VAL A 305 14.16 -8.97 -12.33
N PRO A 306 12.90 -8.85 -12.82
CA PRO A 306 12.59 -8.00 -13.96
C PRO A 306 12.89 -6.52 -13.66
N ILE A 307 13.69 -5.88 -14.51
CA ILE A 307 13.99 -4.45 -14.43
C ILE A 307 13.18 -3.74 -15.51
N VAL A 308 12.38 -2.76 -15.10
CA VAL A 308 11.50 -1.98 -15.98
C VAL A 308 12.27 -0.85 -16.66
N THR A 309 13.18 -0.21 -15.94
CA THR A 309 14.01 0.89 -16.44
C THR A 309 14.68 0.53 -17.76
N THR A 310 14.53 1.39 -18.77
CA THR A 310 15.07 1.19 -20.12
C THR A 310 16.59 0.99 -20.09
N GLY A 311 17.05 -0.06 -20.76
CA GLY A 311 18.44 -0.49 -20.75
C GLY A 311 18.85 -1.24 -19.48
N GLY A 312 17.94 -1.39 -18.49
CA GLY A 312 18.18 -2.18 -17.28
C GLY A 312 19.15 -1.55 -16.28
N GLU A 313 19.59 -0.31 -16.46
CA GLU A 313 20.51 0.40 -15.57
C GLU A 313 19.80 1.57 -14.86
N PRO A 314 20.17 1.90 -13.61
CA PRO A 314 19.63 3.07 -12.92
C PRO A 314 19.91 4.37 -13.69
N VAL A 315 18.96 5.29 -13.64
CA VAL A 315 19.03 6.59 -14.33
C VAL A 315 19.29 7.71 -13.34
N GLN A 316 20.26 8.58 -13.66
CA GLN A 316 20.47 9.83 -12.94
C GLN A 316 19.39 10.84 -13.38
N VAL A 317 18.42 11.12 -12.51
CA VAL A 317 17.30 12.04 -12.80
C VAL A 317 17.69 13.49 -12.48
N SER A 318 18.49 13.66 -11.45
CA SER A 318 19.08 14.96 -11.05
C SER A 318 20.41 14.70 -10.32
N PRO A 319 21.22 15.71 -10.05
CA PRO A 319 22.44 15.53 -9.27
C PRO A 319 22.23 14.85 -7.90
N ALA A 320 21.03 15.00 -7.34
CA ALA A 320 20.67 14.44 -6.03
C ALA A 320 19.86 13.15 -6.09
N LEU A 321 19.51 12.64 -7.28
CA LEU A 321 18.52 11.59 -7.41
C LEU A 321 18.86 10.60 -8.53
N LYS A 322 19.03 9.32 -8.15
CA LYS A 322 19.26 8.22 -9.08
C LYS A 322 18.21 7.13 -8.83
N ILE A 323 17.59 6.61 -9.89
CA ILE A 323 16.39 5.77 -9.78
C ILE A 323 16.47 4.57 -10.71
N ALA A 324 15.91 3.44 -10.27
CA ALA A 324 15.54 2.31 -11.11
C ALA A 324 14.17 1.79 -10.71
N ILE A 325 13.42 1.21 -11.65
CA ILE A 325 12.16 0.50 -11.36
C ILE A 325 12.36 -0.99 -11.65
N VAL A 326 11.90 -1.82 -10.73
CA VAL A 326 11.87 -3.28 -10.86
C VAL A 326 10.48 -3.82 -10.56
N LYS A 327 10.20 -5.07 -10.93
CA LYS A 327 8.95 -5.76 -10.59
C LYS A 327 9.19 -6.81 -9.50
N ASP A 328 8.27 -6.86 -8.55
CA ASP A 328 8.20 -7.98 -7.60
C ASP A 328 7.56 -9.23 -8.26
N PRO A 329 7.49 -10.39 -7.57
CA PRO A 329 6.89 -11.61 -8.11
C PRO A 329 5.38 -11.48 -8.48
N ASN A 330 4.71 -10.42 -8.03
CA ASN A 330 3.30 -10.16 -8.28
C ASN A 330 3.08 -9.03 -9.31
N ASN A 331 4.11 -8.64 -10.05
CA ASN A 331 4.14 -7.52 -10.98
C ASN A 331 3.98 -6.12 -10.34
N MET A 332 4.02 -6.01 -9.01
CA MET A 332 4.02 -4.71 -8.36
C MET A 332 5.32 -3.97 -8.67
N LEU A 333 5.22 -2.69 -9.01
CA LEU A 333 6.36 -1.85 -9.33
C LEU A 333 7.04 -1.37 -8.03
N LEU A 334 8.34 -1.57 -7.94
CA LEU A 334 9.20 -1.05 -6.88
C LEU A 334 10.15 -0.02 -7.48
N GLU A 335 10.03 1.23 -7.06
CA GLU A 335 10.94 2.29 -7.44
C GLU A 335 12.06 2.38 -6.40
N LEU A 336 13.27 2.10 -6.83
CA LEU A 336 14.48 2.13 -6.02
C LEU A 336 15.12 3.49 -6.15
N VAL A 337 15.16 4.26 -5.08
CA VAL A 337 15.56 5.67 -5.06
C VAL A 337 16.82 5.85 -4.23
N GLU A 338 17.92 6.21 -4.87
CA GLU A 338 19.13 6.68 -4.20
C GLU A 338 19.14 8.20 -4.17
N ARG A 339 19.31 8.75 -2.96
CA ARG A 339 19.45 10.20 -2.74
C ARG A 339 20.88 10.53 -2.37
N ALA A 340 21.45 11.56 -3.00
CA ALA A 340 22.77 12.06 -2.59
C ALA A 340 22.75 12.44 -1.09
N PRO A 341 23.84 12.22 -0.36
CA PRO A 341 23.98 12.73 1.00
C PRO A 341 23.71 14.24 1.05
N ARG A 342 22.96 14.66 2.07
CA ARG A 342 22.73 16.08 2.33
C ARG A 342 23.95 16.71 2.98
#